data_4b447984bc99735994984e3811cf8a1b
#
_entry.id   4b447984bc99735994984e3811cf8a1b
#
_cell.length_a   1.000
_cell.length_b   1.000
_cell.length_c   1.000
_cell.angle_alpha   90.00
_cell.angle_beta   90.00
_cell.angle_gamma   90.00
#
_symmetry.space_group_name_H-M   'P 1'
#
loop_
_entity.id
_entity.type
_entity.pdbx_description
1 polymer ?
#
loop_
_entity_poly.entity_id
_entity_poly.type
_entity_poly.pdbx_seq_one_letter_code
_entity_poly.pdbx_strand_id
1 'polypeptide(L)'
;MTKISVALCTYNGEKFIREQIDSILNQSLKVDEIVVCDDGSTDQTQNILSEYENKFPNIFKIYINEKNLRSVKNFEKAISLCSGEIIFLSDQDDVWEKEKAKIFSDFFESDQNIDVVCSNGFIIDENSLQKNQYTVWDVPKFLEENKKDINYFKIFATIGNFATGASMAIRKSFINQVLPFPTVEGLHHDEWIALVSSEQNKFAFLNDKLFSYRIHSEQQVGGISYSKDDASKVKLINRFDYSKKPEIFRDFKIKLRTLNDKERKFTAYLEKDSNEQAKRFLQEVQNEKTALYHKLKSEHFTLFLFFKYFYR
;
A
#
# COMPACT_ATOMS: atom_id res chain seq x y z
N MET A 1 -16.39 -2.83 -22.61
CA MET A 1 -15.19 -2.26 -21.97
C MET A 1 -15.41 -2.32 -20.48
N THR A 2 -14.41 -2.73 -19.76
CA THR A 2 -14.41 -2.80 -18.28
C THR A 2 -14.55 -1.39 -17.70
N LYS A 3 -15.54 -1.18 -16.84
CA LYS A 3 -15.79 0.13 -16.21
C LYS A 3 -14.74 0.40 -15.13
N ILE A 4 -14.13 1.58 -15.17
CA ILE A 4 -13.06 1.99 -14.27
C ILE A 4 -13.53 3.12 -13.34
N SER A 5 -13.39 2.90 -12.03
CA SER A 5 -13.61 3.91 -11.00
C SER A 5 -12.28 4.33 -10.36
N VAL A 6 -12.23 5.57 -9.89
CA VAL A 6 -11.15 6.07 -9.03
C VAL A 6 -11.75 6.46 -7.67
N ALA A 7 -11.27 5.84 -6.60
CA ALA A 7 -11.57 6.21 -5.23
C ALA A 7 -10.51 7.23 -4.76
N LEU A 8 -10.85 8.51 -4.84
CA LEU A 8 -9.98 9.64 -4.50
C LEU A 8 -10.32 10.16 -3.10
N CYS A 9 -9.37 10.11 -2.18
CA CYS A 9 -9.53 10.62 -0.83
C CYS A 9 -8.78 11.94 -0.65
N THR A 10 -9.45 12.94 -0.05
CA THR A 10 -8.89 14.28 0.13
C THR A 10 -9.06 14.79 1.57
N TYR A 11 -8.09 15.58 2.02
CA TYR A 11 -8.14 16.38 3.24
C TYR A 11 -7.09 17.49 3.17
N ASN A 12 -7.51 18.75 3.09
CA ASN A 12 -6.64 19.93 2.94
C ASN A 12 -5.58 19.78 1.84
N GLY A 13 -6.04 19.44 0.63
CA GLY A 13 -5.19 19.10 -0.51
C GLY A 13 -5.06 20.19 -1.56
N GLU A 14 -5.46 21.44 -1.27
CA GLU A 14 -5.53 22.54 -2.27
C GLU A 14 -4.27 22.71 -3.10
N LYS A 15 -3.12 22.39 -2.52
CA LYS A 15 -1.80 22.57 -3.14
C LYS A 15 -1.55 21.64 -4.32
N PHE A 16 -2.05 20.40 -4.27
CA PHE A 16 -1.67 19.36 -5.22
C PHE A 16 -2.86 18.71 -5.94
N ILE A 17 -4.08 18.83 -5.42
CA ILE A 17 -5.25 18.09 -5.91
C ILE A 17 -5.56 18.36 -7.39
N ARG A 18 -5.27 19.57 -7.92
CA ARG A 18 -5.48 19.87 -9.34
C ARG A 18 -4.60 19.01 -10.23
N GLU A 19 -3.31 18.91 -9.91
CA GLU A 19 -2.36 18.12 -10.69
C GLU A 19 -2.73 16.63 -10.67
N GLN A 20 -3.13 16.12 -9.51
CA GLN A 20 -3.60 14.75 -9.38
C GLN A 20 -4.85 14.48 -10.23
N ILE A 21 -5.88 15.32 -10.12
CA ILE A 21 -7.12 15.16 -10.91
C ILE A 21 -6.82 15.26 -12.40
N ASP A 22 -6.01 16.23 -12.83
CA ASP A 22 -5.65 16.40 -14.25
C ASP A 22 -4.90 15.17 -14.78
N SER A 23 -4.03 14.54 -13.97
CA SER A 23 -3.32 13.33 -14.36
C SER A 23 -4.28 12.13 -14.57
N ILE A 24 -5.32 12.03 -13.75
CA ILE A 24 -6.37 11.01 -13.88
C ILE A 24 -7.23 11.26 -15.12
N LEU A 25 -7.65 12.49 -15.37
CA LEU A 25 -8.45 12.85 -16.53
C LEU A 25 -7.69 12.70 -17.86
N ASN A 26 -6.35 12.82 -17.83
CA ASN A 26 -5.48 12.70 -18.99
C ASN A 26 -5.00 11.28 -19.30
N GLN A 27 -5.52 10.25 -18.62
CA GLN A 27 -5.19 8.85 -18.93
C GLN A 27 -5.48 8.50 -20.39
N SER A 28 -4.66 7.63 -20.99
CA SER A 28 -4.86 7.11 -22.36
C SER A 28 -6.13 6.27 -22.45
N LEU A 29 -6.39 5.41 -21.47
CA LEU A 29 -7.67 4.76 -21.23
C LEU A 29 -8.45 5.60 -20.22
N LYS A 30 -9.57 6.20 -20.65
CA LYS A 30 -10.35 7.09 -19.78
C LYS A 30 -11.01 6.33 -18.63
N VAL A 31 -11.05 6.97 -17.47
CA VAL A 31 -11.83 6.51 -16.33
C VAL A 31 -13.28 6.89 -16.48
N ASP A 32 -14.20 6.05 -15.98
CA ASP A 32 -15.65 6.26 -16.14
C ASP A 32 -16.24 7.08 -14.99
N GLU A 33 -15.63 7.00 -13.79
CA GLU A 33 -16.04 7.80 -12.64
C GLU A 33 -14.86 8.09 -11.69
N ILE A 34 -14.94 9.23 -11.02
CA ILE A 34 -14.05 9.62 -9.92
C ILE A 34 -14.95 9.87 -8.71
N VAL A 35 -14.90 8.95 -7.76
CA VAL A 35 -15.59 9.08 -6.47
C VAL A 35 -14.64 9.77 -5.50
N VAL A 36 -14.95 11.00 -5.15
CA VAL A 36 -14.16 11.80 -4.20
C VAL A 36 -14.81 11.75 -2.83
N CYS A 37 -14.05 11.35 -1.82
CA CYS A 37 -14.44 11.51 -0.42
C CYS A 37 -13.53 12.52 0.25
N ASP A 38 -14.05 13.72 0.47
CA ASP A 38 -13.37 14.81 1.19
C ASP A 38 -13.63 14.69 2.68
N ASP A 39 -12.56 14.63 3.46
CA ASP A 39 -12.60 14.37 4.90
C ASP A 39 -12.80 15.63 5.74
N GLY A 40 -13.58 16.58 5.22
CA GLY A 40 -13.90 17.85 5.86
C GLY A 40 -12.80 18.88 5.71
N SER A 41 -12.29 19.07 4.49
CA SER A 41 -11.28 20.09 4.19
C SER A 41 -11.75 21.51 4.56
N THR A 42 -10.83 22.32 5.05
CA THR A 42 -11.06 23.71 5.47
C THR A 42 -10.31 24.73 4.62
N ASP A 43 -9.49 24.26 3.68
CA ASP A 43 -8.78 25.04 2.67
C ASP A 43 -9.60 25.15 1.37
N GLN A 44 -8.98 25.48 0.22
CA GLN A 44 -9.65 25.62 -1.08
C GLN A 44 -10.00 24.27 -1.75
N THR A 45 -9.71 23.12 -1.11
CA THR A 45 -9.95 21.79 -1.71
C THR A 45 -11.37 21.63 -2.21
N GLN A 46 -12.38 21.95 -1.39
CA GLN A 46 -13.79 21.78 -1.76
C GLN A 46 -14.21 22.68 -2.92
N ASN A 47 -13.68 23.92 -2.98
CA ASN A 47 -13.95 24.83 -4.11
C ASN A 47 -13.36 24.26 -5.41
N ILE A 48 -12.11 23.74 -5.33
CA ILE A 48 -11.45 23.09 -6.48
C ILE A 48 -12.25 21.89 -6.96
N LEU A 49 -12.70 21.02 -6.05
CA LEU A 49 -13.52 19.86 -6.38
C LEU A 49 -14.81 20.26 -7.07
N SER A 50 -15.51 21.29 -6.57
CA SER A 50 -16.74 21.82 -7.20
C SER A 50 -16.52 22.36 -8.61
N GLU A 51 -15.36 22.97 -8.88
CA GLU A 51 -15.00 23.39 -10.25
C GLU A 51 -14.91 22.20 -11.20
N TYR A 52 -14.27 21.09 -10.78
CA TYR A 52 -14.16 19.86 -11.59
C TYR A 52 -15.51 19.18 -11.76
N GLU A 53 -16.33 19.07 -10.72
CA GLU A 53 -17.67 18.50 -10.82
C GLU A 53 -18.54 19.28 -11.82
N ASN A 54 -18.54 20.61 -11.77
CA ASN A 54 -19.26 21.45 -12.74
C ASN A 54 -18.75 21.25 -14.17
N LYS A 55 -17.45 21.07 -14.37
CA LYS A 55 -16.83 20.88 -15.68
C LYS A 55 -17.05 19.46 -16.22
N PHE A 56 -17.12 18.46 -15.36
CA PHE A 56 -17.23 17.05 -15.71
C PHE A 56 -18.35 16.33 -14.90
N PRO A 57 -19.62 16.75 -14.99
CA PRO A 57 -20.68 16.32 -14.08
C PRO A 57 -21.03 14.84 -14.19
N ASN A 58 -20.64 14.17 -15.29
CA ASN A 58 -20.89 12.73 -15.48
C ASN A 58 -19.75 11.84 -14.98
N ILE A 59 -18.62 12.42 -14.58
CA ILE A 59 -17.43 11.67 -14.14
C ILE A 59 -17.28 11.79 -12.63
N PHE A 60 -17.47 12.98 -12.05
CA PHE A 60 -17.29 13.22 -10.63
C PHE A 60 -18.52 12.90 -9.80
N LYS A 61 -18.26 12.30 -8.62
CA LYS A 61 -19.21 12.12 -7.54
C LYS A 61 -18.52 12.53 -6.25
N ILE A 62 -18.88 13.68 -5.72
CA ILE A 62 -18.20 14.27 -4.56
C ILE A 62 -19.03 14.06 -3.29
N TYR A 63 -18.37 13.55 -2.25
CA TYR A 63 -18.94 13.33 -0.93
C TYR A 63 -18.08 14.03 0.12
N ILE A 64 -18.68 14.98 0.83
CA ILE A 64 -18.02 15.68 1.95
C ILE A 64 -18.42 14.97 3.25
N ASN A 65 -17.44 14.59 4.06
CA ASN A 65 -17.67 13.96 5.34
C ASN A 65 -18.08 15.03 6.39
N GLU A 66 -19.10 14.75 7.17
CA GLU A 66 -19.50 15.62 8.29
C GLU A 66 -18.47 15.69 9.41
N LYS A 67 -17.62 14.67 9.52
CA LYS A 67 -16.51 14.59 10.47
C LYS A 67 -15.33 13.90 9.81
N ASN A 68 -14.11 14.19 10.28
CA ASN A 68 -12.90 13.56 9.79
C ASN A 68 -12.89 12.07 10.16
N LEU A 69 -12.94 11.20 9.14
CA LEU A 69 -12.93 9.74 9.25
C LEU A 69 -11.51 9.16 9.30
N ARG A 70 -10.52 9.95 8.97
CA ARG A 70 -9.13 9.57 8.73
C ARG A 70 -8.99 8.63 7.51
N SER A 71 -7.75 8.45 7.05
CA SER A 71 -7.42 7.77 5.79
C SER A 71 -8.14 6.41 5.63
N VAL A 72 -8.04 5.52 6.62
CA VAL A 72 -8.58 4.15 6.52
C VAL A 72 -10.10 4.14 6.25
N LYS A 73 -10.87 4.89 7.02
CA LYS A 73 -12.35 4.92 6.88
C LYS A 73 -12.81 5.80 5.72
N ASN A 74 -12.01 6.79 5.33
CA ASN A 74 -12.29 7.60 4.16
C ASN A 74 -12.14 6.76 2.88
N PHE A 75 -11.06 5.97 2.75
CA PHE A 75 -10.91 5.00 1.65
C PHE A 75 -11.98 3.91 1.66
N GLU A 76 -12.36 3.38 2.83
CA GLU A 76 -13.47 2.41 2.94
C GLU A 76 -14.75 2.98 2.33
N LYS A 77 -15.11 4.23 2.67
CA LYS A 77 -16.27 4.92 2.12
C LYS A 77 -16.13 5.12 0.61
N ALA A 78 -15.00 5.66 0.14
CA ALA A 78 -14.79 5.93 -1.27
C ALA A 78 -14.88 4.67 -2.14
N ILE A 79 -14.20 3.58 -1.74
CA ILE A 79 -14.25 2.29 -2.43
C ILE A 79 -15.68 1.71 -2.47
N SER A 80 -16.41 1.80 -1.35
CA SER A 80 -17.79 1.29 -1.27
C SER A 80 -18.75 2.01 -2.21
N LEU A 81 -18.49 3.27 -2.50
CA LEU A 81 -19.32 4.12 -3.39
C LEU A 81 -18.98 3.95 -4.87
N CYS A 82 -17.83 3.37 -5.20
CA CYS A 82 -17.43 3.11 -6.58
C CYS A 82 -18.32 2.07 -7.26
N SER A 83 -18.65 2.30 -8.54
CA SER A 83 -19.50 1.41 -9.32
C SER A 83 -18.76 0.60 -10.40
N GLY A 84 -17.54 0.97 -10.75
CA GLY A 84 -16.71 0.31 -11.76
C GLY A 84 -16.24 -1.09 -11.36
N GLU A 85 -15.89 -1.89 -12.34
CA GLU A 85 -15.37 -3.26 -12.17
C GLU A 85 -13.93 -3.27 -11.65
N ILE A 86 -13.16 -2.25 -12.03
CA ILE A 86 -11.80 -1.98 -11.51
C ILE A 86 -11.85 -0.66 -10.76
N ILE A 87 -11.33 -0.65 -9.53
CA ILE A 87 -11.31 0.53 -8.67
C ILE A 87 -9.85 0.84 -8.34
N PHE A 88 -9.38 1.99 -8.79
CA PHE A 88 -8.08 2.55 -8.42
C PHE A 88 -8.20 3.32 -7.12
N LEU A 89 -7.23 3.17 -6.23
CA LEU A 89 -7.07 4.03 -5.07
C LEU A 89 -6.20 5.22 -5.45
N SER A 90 -6.55 6.39 -4.93
CA SER A 90 -5.81 7.63 -5.21
C SER A 90 -5.78 8.53 -3.98
N ASP A 91 -4.57 8.94 -3.62
CA ASP A 91 -4.35 10.04 -2.71
C ASP A 91 -4.41 11.38 -3.49
N GLN A 92 -4.47 12.50 -2.78
CA GLN A 92 -4.71 13.83 -3.37
C GLN A 92 -3.46 14.50 -3.96
N ASP A 93 -2.27 13.97 -3.70
CA ASP A 93 -0.98 14.67 -3.82
C ASP A 93 0.02 13.99 -4.74
N ASP A 94 -0.36 12.89 -5.40
CA ASP A 94 0.45 12.17 -6.38
C ASP A 94 0.20 12.63 -7.81
N VAL A 95 0.84 11.98 -8.79
CA VAL A 95 0.59 12.16 -10.21
C VAL A 95 0.57 10.81 -10.91
N TRP A 96 -0.45 10.52 -11.72
CA TRP A 96 -0.50 9.29 -12.50
C TRP A 96 0.26 9.41 -13.81
N GLU A 97 1.02 8.38 -14.16
CA GLU A 97 1.58 8.24 -15.49
C GLU A 97 0.47 7.94 -16.52
N LYS A 98 0.63 8.46 -17.73
CA LYS A 98 -0.42 8.49 -18.76
C LYS A 98 -1.03 7.11 -19.09
N GLU A 99 -0.25 6.04 -18.99
CA GLU A 99 -0.65 4.68 -19.38
C GLU A 99 -1.12 3.84 -18.18
N LYS A 100 -1.22 4.39 -16.97
CA LYS A 100 -1.54 3.63 -15.76
C LYS A 100 -2.84 2.87 -15.89
N ALA A 101 -3.95 3.56 -16.20
CA ALA A 101 -5.25 2.93 -16.30
C ALA A 101 -5.28 1.84 -17.38
N LYS A 102 -4.62 2.08 -18.53
CA LYS A 102 -4.56 1.10 -19.62
C LYS A 102 -3.79 -0.15 -19.23
N ILE A 103 -2.56 0.01 -18.70
CA ILE A 103 -1.69 -1.13 -18.35
C ILE A 103 -2.35 -2.00 -17.26
N PHE A 104 -2.98 -1.38 -16.25
CA PHE A 104 -3.72 -2.13 -15.23
C PHE A 104 -4.93 -2.86 -15.80
N SER A 105 -5.71 -2.22 -16.68
CA SER A 105 -6.86 -2.84 -17.33
C SER A 105 -6.44 -4.04 -18.18
N ASP A 106 -5.43 -3.88 -19.03
CA ASP A 106 -4.87 -4.94 -19.87
C ASP A 106 -4.38 -6.13 -19.00
N PHE A 107 -3.73 -5.85 -17.86
CA PHE A 107 -3.28 -6.87 -16.93
C PHE A 107 -4.45 -7.64 -16.30
N PHE A 108 -5.46 -6.94 -15.79
CA PHE A 108 -6.65 -7.58 -15.26
C PHE A 108 -7.40 -8.41 -16.32
N GLU A 109 -7.42 -7.97 -17.57
CA GLU A 109 -7.99 -8.76 -18.67
C GLU A 109 -7.19 -10.04 -18.96
N SER A 110 -5.87 -9.98 -18.85
CA SER A 110 -4.97 -11.11 -19.13
C SER A 110 -4.95 -12.17 -18.02
N ASP A 111 -5.17 -11.78 -16.76
CA ASP A 111 -5.21 -12.70 -15.62
C ASP A 111 -6.46 -12.47 -14.75
N GLN A 112 -7.47 -13.29 -14.98
CA GLN A 112 -8.74 -13.25 -14.24
C GLN A 112 -8.64 -13.81 -12.81
N ASN A 113 -7.53 -14.43 -12.45
CA ASN A 113 -7.32 -14.93 -11.09
C ASN A 113 -6.81 -13.85 -10.13
N ILE A 114 -6.25 -12.76 -10.66
CA ILE A 114 -5.75 -11.66 -9.85
C ILE A 114 -6.85 -10.63 -9.59
N ASP A 115 -7.00 -10.24 -8.34
CA ASP A 115 -8.00 -9.29 -7.88
C ASP A 115 -7.42 -7.96 -7.39
N VAL A 116 -6.12 -7.93 -7.03
CA VAL A 116 -5.40 -6.73 -6.59
C VAL A 116 -4.08 -6.62 -7.33
N VAL A 117 -3.84 -5.45 -7.91
CA VAL A 117 -2.60 -5.14 -8.63
C VAL A 117 -1.99 -3.86 -8.06
N CYS A 118 -0.69 -3.89 -7.83
CA CYS A 118 0.12 -2.71 -7.52
C CYS A 118 1.18 -2.50 -8.59
N SER A 119 1.71 -1.28 -8.68
CA SER A 119 2.80 -0.97 -9.62
C SER A 119 3.98 -0.30 -8.93
N ASN A 120 5.10 -0.26 -9.63
CA ASN A 120 6.23 0.59 -9.30
C ASN A 120 5.89 2.07 -9.56
N GLY A 121 6.68 2.99 -8.99
CA GLY A 121 6.50 4.42 -9.10
C GLY A 121 7.80 5.21 -9.09
N PHE A 122 7.69 6.49 -9.44
CA PHE A 122 8.73 7.48 -9.26
C PHE A 122 8.55 8.23 -7.95
N ILE A 123 9.57 8.98 -7.56
CA ILE A 123 9.49 10.00 -6.49
C ILE A 123 9.57 11.37 -7.14
N ILE A 124 8.69 12.28 -6.75
CA ILE A 124 8.75 13.70 -7.09
C ILE A 124 8.79 14.55 -5.82
N ASP A 125 9.35 15.74 -5.91
CA ASP A 125 9.27 16.73 -4.82
C ASP A 125 7.99 17.58 -4.93
N GLU A 126 7.84 18.54 -4.03
CA GLU A 126 6.69 19.46 -4.01
C GLU A 126 6.55 20.33 -5.26
N ASN A 127 7.58 20.43 -6.08
CA ASN A 127 7.56 21.15 -7.37
C ASN A 127 7.39 20.21 -8.57
N SER A 128 6.97 18.96 -8.34
CA SER A 128 6.82 17.91 -9.37
C SER A 128 8.12 17.52 -10.07
N LEU A 129 9.28 17.83 -9.47
CA LEU A 129 10.58 17.45 -10.02
C LEU A 129 10.95 16.03 -9.60
N GLN A 130 11.18 15.17 -10.59
CA GLN A 130 11.54 13.77 -10.34
C GLN A 130 12.89 13.65 -9.64
N LYS A 131 12.93 12.83 -8.58
CA LYS A 131 14.15 12.48 -7.85
C LYS A 131 14.76 11.20 -8.39
N ASN A 132 16.07 11.21 -8.59
CA ASN A 132 16.83 10.03 -9.03
C ASN A 132 17.17 9.13 -7.82
N GLN A 133 16.15 8.39 -7.33
CA GLN A 133 16.24 7.56 -6.14
C GLN A 133 15.67 6.16 -6.40
N TYR A 134 16.11 5.17 -5.63
CA TYR A 134 15.40 3.92 -5.48
C TYR A 134 14.22 4.07 -4.52
N THR A 135 13.21 3.23 -4.71
CA THR A 135 12.01 3.21 -3.88
C THR A 135 11.77 1.82 -3.30
N VAL A 136 10.87 1.70 -2.34
CA VAL A 136 10.40 0.39 -1.88
C VAL A 136 9.69 -0.39 -3.00
N TRP A 137 9.15 0.29 -4.00
CA TRP A 137 8.49 -0.32 -5.16
C TRP A 137 9.48 -0.93 -6.16
N ASP A 138 10.77 -0.63 -6.08
CA ASP A 138 11.81 -1.30 -6.89
C ASP A 138 12.15 -2.71 -6.34
N VAL A 139 11.67 -3.06 -5.14
CA VAL A 139 11.97 -4.31 -4.44
C VAL A 139 11.59 -5.56 -5.25
N PRO A 140 10.37 -5.70 -5.79
CA PRO A 140 10.01 -6.90 -6.55
C PRO A 140 10.97 -7.14 -7.71
N LYS A 141 11.26 -6.10 -8.50
CA LYS A 141 12.23 -6.16 -9.60
C LYS A 141 13.62 -6.58 -9.12
N PHE A 142 14.10 -6.01 -8.00
CA PHE A 142 15.42 -6.35 -7.47
C PHE A 142 15.49 -7.80 -6.98
N LEU A 143 14.44 -8.32 -6.39
CA LEU A 143 14.36 -9.72 -5.98
C LEU A 143 14.38 -10.65 -7.21
N GLU A 144 13.60 -10.35 -8.24
CA GLU A 144 13.58 -11.10 -9.51
C GLU A 144 14.95 -11.13 -10.18
N GLU A 145 15.60 -9.96 -10.37
CA GLU A 145 16.93 -9.81 -10.94
C GLU A 145 17.98 -10.66 -10.19
N ASN A 146 17.82 -10.82 -8.88
CA ASN A 146 18.71 -11.59 -8.04
C ASN A 146 18.25 -13.05 -7.83
N LYS A 147 17.26 -13.51 -8.59
CA LYS A 147 16.72 -14.88 -8.55
C LYS A 147 16.24 -15.28 -7.13
N LYS A 148 15.69 -14.32 -6.40
CA LYS A 148 15.08 -14.56 -5.11
C LYS A 148 13.63 -14.97 -5.29
N ASP A 149 13.20 -15.90 -4.46
CA ASP A 149 11.78 -16.27 -4.41
C ASP A 149 10.95 -15.12 -3.82
N ILE A 150 9.79 -14.86 -4.44
CA ILE A 150 8.87 -13.80 -4.03
C ILE A 150 7.59 -14.42 -3.54
N ASN A 151 7.43 -14.47 -2.22
CA ASN A 151 6.16 -14.78 -1.59
C ASN A 151 5.60 -13.49 -0.99
N TYR A 152 4.70 -12.83 -1.70
CA TYR A 152 4.11 -11.55 -1.29
C TYR A 152 3.47 -11.63 0.09
N PHE A 153 2.72 -12.69 0.39
CA PHE A 153 2.10 -12.86 1.69
C PHE A 153 3.13 -12.91 2.83
N LYS A 154 4.19 -13.73 2.70
CA LYS A 154 5.25 -13.78 3.71
C LYS A 154 5.95 -12.44 3.88
N ILE A 155 6.22 -11.73 2.78
CA ILE A 155 6.83 -10.40 2.82
C ILE A 155 5.93 -9.43 3.59
N PHE A 156 4.65 -9.33 3.24
CA PHE A 156 3.72 -8.39 3.87
C PHE A 156 3.42 -8.76 5.32
N ALA A 157 3.28 -10.02 5.64
CA ALA A 157 3.00 -10.48 6.99
C ALA A 157 4.20 -10.34 7.94
N THR A 158 5.45 -10.56 7.48
CA THR A 158 6.60 -10.77 8.38
C THR A 158 7.76 -9.79 8.20
N ILE A 159 7.77 -8.99 7.11
CA ILE A 159 8.89 -8.07 6.81
C ILE A 159 8.41 -6.63 6.73
N GLY A 160 7.50 -6.33 5.82
CA GLY A 160 7.01 -4.97 5.60
C GLY A 160 6.17 -4.85 4.33
N ASN A 161 5.55 -3.68 4.17
CA ASN A 161 4.68 -3.39 3.05
C ASN A 161 5.39 -2.50 2.02
N PHE A 162 5.23 -2.81 0.74
CA PHE A 162 5.53 -1.94 -0.39
C PHE A 162 4.32 -1.72 -1.30
N ALA A 163 3.18 -2.34 -0.99
CA ALA A 163 1.92 -2.06 -1.67
C ALA A 163 1.29 -0.82 -1.03
N THR A 164 1.27 0.30 -1.75
CA THR A 164 0.69 1.57 -1.29
C THR A 164 -0.60 1.86 -2.03
N GLY A 165 -1.53 2.59 -1.40
CA GLY A 165 -2.80 2.99 -2.03
C GLY A 165 -2.57 3.66 -3.38
N ALA A 166 -1.64 4.61 -3.47
CA ALA A 166 -1.27 5.31 -4.70
C ALA A 166 -0.89 4.39 -5.87
N SER A 167 -0.35 3.19 -5.57
CA SER A 167 0.08 2.21 -6.56
C SER A 167 -1.00 1.17 -6.93
N MET A 168 -2.17 1.17 -6.27
CA MET A 168 -3.08 0.04 -6.18
C MET A 168 -4.35 0.19 -7.01
N ALA A 169 -4.79 -0.92 -7.61
CA ALA A 169 -6.16 -1.11 -8.07
C ALA A 169 -6.71 -2.47 -7.61
N ILE A 170 -8.04 -2.53 -7.41
CA ILE A 170 -8.75 -3.70 -6.89
C ILE A 170 -9.96 -4.01 -7.77
N ARG A 171 -10.27 -5.29 -8.02
CA ARG A 171 -11.54 -5.69 -8.61
C ARG A 171 -12.69 -5.46 -7.64
N LYS A 172 -13.80 -4.92 -8.15
CA LYS A 172 -15.00 -4.73 -7.34
C LYS A 172 -15.53 -6.01 -6.71
N SER A 173 -15.41 -7.14 -7.40
CA SER A 173 -15.79 -8.47 -6.89
C SER A 173 -15.05 -8.87 -5.61
N PHE A 174 -13.83 -8.35 -5.41
CA PHE A 174 -12.99 -8.68 -4.26
C PHE A 174 -13.22 -7.77 -3.03
N ILE A 175 -13.96 -6.67 -3.18
CA ILE A 175 -14.14 -5.66 -2.11
C ILE A 175 -14.70 -6.28 -0.83
N ASN A 176 -15.67 -7.19 -0.94
CA ASN A 176 -16.30 -7.83 0.22
C ASN A 176 -15.33 -8.75 1.00
N GLN A 177 -14.16 -9.09 0.43
CA GLN A 177 -13.13 -9.85 1.13
C GLN A 177 -12.26 -8.97 2.03
N VAL A 178 -12.20 -7.67 1.74
CA VAL A 178 -11.33 -6.71 2.44
C VAL A 178 -12.09 -5.73 3.32
N LEU A 179 -13.37 -5.50 3.05
CA LEU A 179 -14.20 -4.61 3.87
C LEU A 179 -14.98 -5.38 4.95
N PRO A 180 -15.21 -4.77 6.12
CA PRO A 180 -14.70 -3.46 6.54
C PRO A 180 -13.21 -3.49 6.88
N PHE A 181 -12.52 -2.35 6.69
CA PHE A 181 -11.11 -2.25 7.07
C PHE A 181 -10.91 -2.28 8.59
N PRO A 182 -9.87 -2.98 9.08
CA PRO A 182 -9.49 -2.94 10.49
C PRO A 182 -9.15 -1.52 10.96
N THR A 183 -9.72 -1.10 12.08
CA THR A 183 -9.38 0.17 12.74
C THR A 183 -8.40 -0.08 13.88
N VAL A 184 -7.16 -0.41 13.52
CA VAL A 184 -6.06 -0.65 14.45
C VAL A 184 -4.95 0.34 14.15
N GLU A 185 -4.36 0.92 15.19
CA GLU A 185 -3.27 1.86 15.04
C GLU A 185 -2.09 1.25 14.28
N GLY A 186 -1.65 1.95 13.23
CA GLY A 186 -0.54 1.54 12.39
C GLY A 186 -0.84 0.43 11.38
N LEU A 187 -2.10 -0.01 11.24
CA LEU A 187 -2.55 -0.89 10.16
C LEU A 187 -3.35 -0.05 9.15
N HIS A 188 -2.78 0.16 7.96
CA HIS A 188 -3.39 0.96 6.90
C HIS A 188 -4.23 0.10 5.97
N HIS A 189 -5.15 0.74 5.22
CA HIS A 189 -6.05 0.06 4.29
C HIS A 189 -5.31 -0.69 3.18
N ASP A 190 -4.25 -0.10 2.64
CA ASP A 190 -3.41 -0.68 1.59
C ASP A 190 -2.63 -1.92 2.09
N GLU A 191 -2.07 -1.87 3.30
CA GLU A 191 -1.42 -3.02 3.94
C GLU A 191 -2.42 -4.16 4.16
N TRP A 192 -3.64 -3.85 4.57
CA TRP A 192 -4.70 -4.85 4.77
C TRP A 192 -5.13 -5.48 3.45
N ILE A 193 -5.39 -4.69 2.41
CA ILE A 193 -5.74 -5.19 1.07
C ILE A 193 -4.62 -6.11 0.53
N ALA A 194 -3.36 -5.70 0.66
CA ALA A 194 -2.21 -6.48 0.22
C ALA A 194 -2.08 -7.82 0.96
N LEU A 195 -2.29 -7.83 2.28
CA LEU A 195 -2.28 -9.06 3.09
C LEU A 195 -3.38 -10.03 2.67
N VAL A 196 -4.63 -9.54 2.59
CA VAL A 196 -5.79 -10.38 2.25
C VAL A 196 -5.66 -10.97 0.86
N SER A 197 -5.26 -10.15 -0.12
CA SER A 197 -5.14 -10.59 -1.51
C SER A 197 -3.94 -11.53 -1.72
N SER A 198 -2.80 -11.24 -1.10
CA SER A 198 -1.61 -12.09 -1.25
C SER A 198 -1.75 -13.44 -0.55
N GLU A 199 -2.45 -13.51 0.59
CA GLU A 199 -2.75 -14.78 1.27
C GLU A 199 -3.60 -15.71 0.40
N GLN A 200 -4.49 -15.14 -0.41
CA GLN A 200 -5.35 -15.88 -1.33
C GLN A 200 -4.72 -16.10 -2.72
N ASN A 201 -3.46 -15.73 -2.95
CA ASN A 201 -2.81 -15.73 -4.26
C ASN A 201 -3.55 -14.87 -5.31
N LYS A 202 -4.13 -13.75 -4.87
CA LYS A 202 -4.91 -12.80 -5.66
C LYS A 202 -4.19 -11.46 -5.89
N PHE A 203 -2.93 -11.36 -5.51
CA PHE A 203 -2.09 -10.16 -5.61
C PHE A 203 -1.05 -10.29 -6.71
N ALA A 204 -0.88 -9.22 -7.49
CA ALA A 204 0.21 -9.08 -8.46
C ALA A 204 0.90 -7.72 -8.34
N PHE A 205 2.15 -7.65 -8.80
CA PHE A 205 2.93 -6.43 -8.82
C PHE A 205 3.53 -6.21 -10.21
N LEU A 206 3.31 -5.01 -10.77
CA LEU A 206 3.85 -4.57 -12.06
C LEU A 206 5.15 -3.79 -11.83
N ASN A 207 6.22 -4.18 -12.54
CA ASN A 207 7.51 -3.48 -12.45
C ASN A 207 7.52 -2.12 -13.19
N ASP A 208 6.48 -1.84 -13.98
CA ASP A 208 6.29 -0.57 -14.66
C ASP A 208 6.06 0.56 -13.66
N LYS A 209 6.72 1.70 -13.88
CA LYS A 209 6.54 2.89 -13.05
C LYS A 209 5.34 3.68 -13.59
N LEU A 210 4.21 3.56 -12.90
CA LEU A 210 2.91 4.05 -13.38
C LEU A 210 2.32 5.19 -12.55
N PHE A 211 3.06 5.69 -11.58
CA PHE A 211 2.72 6.89 -10.82
C PHE A 211 3.97 7.57 -10.30
N SER A 212 3.83 8.85 -9.97
CA SER A 212 4.84 9.67 -9.33
C SER A 212 4.36 10.05 -7.93
N TYR A 213 5.02 9.51 -6.90
CA TYR A 213 4.71 9.76 -5.49
C TYR A 213 5.37 11.04 -5.03
N ARG A 214 4.58 11.95 -4.48
CA ARG A 214 5.08 13.23 -4.01
C ARG A 214 5.60 13.14 -2.58
N ILE A 215 6.75 13.75 -2.34
CA ILE A 215 7.32 13.94 -1.01
C ILE A 215 7.21 15.40 -0.63
N HIS A 216 6.51 15.68 0.47
CA HIS A 216 6.36 17.01 1.06
C HIS A 216 6.24 16.94 2.59
N SER A 217 6.32 18.09 3.25
CA SER A 217 6.38 18.16 4.73
C SER A 217 5.10 17.75 5.45
N GLU A 218 3.96 17.77 4.78
CA GLU A 218 2.63 17.50 5.38
C GLU A 218 2.14 16.07 5.15
N GLN A 219 2.92 15.21 4.47
CA GLN A 219 2.53 13.84 4.20
C GLN A 219 2.51 12.96 5.46
N GLN A 220 1.61 11.98 5.51
CA GLN A 220 1.45 11.08 6.66
C GLN A 220 2.48 9.94 6.69
N VAL A 221 2.98 9.51 5.55
CA VAL A 221 3.90 8.35 5.41
C VAL A 221 5.17 8.78 4.71
N GLY A 222 6.33 8.44 5.29
CA GLY A 222 7.65 8.72 4.73
C GLY A 222 8.54 7.45 4.71
N GLY A 223 9.79 7.62 4.29
CA GLY A 223 10.79 6.54 4.37
C GLY A 223 10.73 5.51 3.24
N ILE A 224 10.10 5.84 2.12
CA ILE A 224 9.95 4.97 0.95
C ILE A 224 11.08 5.12 -0.08
N SER A 225 11.96 6.11 0.05
CA SER A 225 13.02 6.42 -0.89
C SER A 225 14.42 6.18 -0.33
N TYR A 226 15.35 5.81 -1.21
CA TYR A 226 16.73 5.45 -0.90
C TYR A 226 17.67 6.04 -1.95
N SER A 227 18.93 6.32 -1.56
CA SER A 227 19.95 6.73 -2.53
C SER A 227 20.07 5.71 -3.67
N LYS A 228 20.30 6.18 -4.88
CA LYS A 228 20.45 5.31 -6.06
C LYS A 228 21.90 4.85 -6.18
N ASP A 229 22.29 3.94 -5.29
CA ASP A 229 23.60 3.32 -5.23
C ASP A 229 23.49 1.81 -4.92
N ASP A 230 24.59 1.07 -5.15
CA ASP A 230 24.61 -0.37 -4.95
C ASP A 230 24.39 -0.77 -3.49
N ALA A 231 24.85 0.03 -2.53
CA ALA A 231 24.67 -0.26 -1.11
C ALA A 231 23.19 -0.21 -0.71
N SER A 232 22.44 0.78 -1.21
CA SER A 232 21.01 0.91 -1.01
C SER A 232 20.23 -0.21 -1.70
N LYS A 233 20.61 -0.58 -2.93
CA LYS A 233 20.03 -1.74 -3.63
C LYS A 233 20.21 -3.02 -2.85
N VAL A 234 21.44 -3.32 -2.42
CA VAL A 234 21.76 -4.51 -1.61
C VAL A 234 21.00 -4.49 -0.27
N LYS A 235 20.87 -3.32 0.36
CA LYS A 235 20.11 -3.16 1.61
C LYS A 235 18.63 -3.48 1.42
N LEU A 236 18.02 -3.01 0.33
CA LEU A 236 16.61 -3.31 0.00
C LEU A 236 16.41 -4.80 -0.26
N ILE A 237 17.25 -5.42 -1.09
CA ILE A 237 17.20 -6.86 -1.36
C ILE A 237 17.30 -7.63 -0.04
N ASN A 238 18.33 -7.36 0.77
CA ASN A 238 18.55 -8.05 2.04
C ASN A 238 17.40 -7.87 3.04
N ARG A 239 16.74 -6.71 3.04
CA ARG A 239 15.60 -6.44 3.91
C ARG A 239 14.38 -7.27 3.52
N PHE A 240 14.08 -7.39 2.22
CA PHE A 240 12.87 -8.00 1.73
C PHE A 240 13.02 -9.46 1.27
N ASP A 241 14.23 -9.99 1.22
CA ASP A 241 14.49 -11.42 1.05
C ASP A 241 14.05 -12.18 2.31
N TYR A 242 12.82 -12.71 2.29
CA TYR A 242 12.27 -13.43 3.44
C TYR A 242 13.02 -14.74 3.74
N SER A 243 13.75 -15.30 2.77
CA SER A 243 14.58 -16.49 2.95
C SER A 243 15.86 -16.19 3.73
N LYS A 244 16.28 -14.92 3.79
CA LYS A 244 17.49 -14.50 4.49
C LYS A 244 17.32 -14.60 6.01
N LYS A 245 18.11 -15.46 6.61
CA LYS A 245 18.13 -15.62 8.08
C LYS A 245 19.06 -14.58 8.71
N PRO A 246 18.65 -13.95 9.82
CA PRO A 246 19.53 -13.04 10.55
C PRO A 246 20.76 -13.80 11.09
N GLU A 247 21.92 -13.13 11.08
CA GLU A 247 23.21 -13.68 11.53
C GLU A 247 23.82 -12.87 12.67
N ILE A 248 23.58 -11.54 12.69
CA ILE A 248 24.13 -10.64 13.70
C ILE A 248 23.03 -10.05 14.59
N PHE A 249 23.40 -9.61 15.77
CA PHE A 249 22.48 -9.03 16.77
C PHE A 249 21.53 -7.98 16.20
N ARG A 250 22.03 -7.08 15.36
CA ARG A 250 21.25 -6.00 14.76
C ARG A 250 20.11 -6.55 13.89
N ASP A 251 20.35 -7.59 13.10
CA ASP A 251 19.36 -8.17 12.20
C ASP A 251 18.27 -8.91 12.99
N PHE A 252 18.66 -9.66 14.03
CA PHE A 252 17.71 -10.28 14.96
C PHE A 252 16.82 -9.23 15.62
N LYS A 253 17.41 -8.13 16.10
CA LYS A 253 16.65 -7.04 16.73
C LYS A 253 15.63 -6.41 15.78
N ILE A 254 16.03 -6.12 14.54
CA ILE A 254 15.15 -5.54 13.52
C ILE A 254 14.00 -6.51 13.23
N LYS A 255 14.31 -7.78 12.95
CA LYS A 255 13.30 -8.80 12.61
C LYS A 255 12.31 -9.03 13.76
N LEU A 256 12.81 -9.18 15.00
CA LEU A 256 11.94 -9.32 16.18
C LEU A 256 11.04 -8.10 16.41
N ARG A 257 11.57 -6.88 16.22
CA ARG A 257 10.77 -5.66 16.34
C ARG A 257 9.62 -5.64 15.33
N THR A 258 9.91 -6.00 14.08
CA THR A 258 8.89 -6.08 13.02
C THR A 258 7.82 -7.12 13.35
N LEU A 259 8.24 -8.33 13.75
CA LEU A 259 7.29 -9.40 14.11
C LEU A 259 6.45 -9.05 15.33
N ASN A 260 7.03 -8.42 16.36
CA ASN A 260 6.29 -7.96 17.54
C ASN A 260 5.26 -6.87 17.18
N ASP A 261 5.60 -5.92 16.30
CA ASP A 261 4.66 -4.90 15.84
C ASP A 261 3.48 -5.52 15.07
N LYS A 262 3.76 -6.46 14.15
CA LYS A 262 2.73 -7.19 13.41
C LYS A 262 1.84 -8.03 14.32
N GLU A 263 2.43 -8.77 15.26
CA GLU A 263 1.69 -9.56 16.26
C GLU A 263 0.76 -8.66 17.08
N ARG A 264 1.25 -7.52 17.58
CA ARG A 264 0.46 -6.55 18.32
C ARG A 264 -0.74 -6.05 17.52
N LYS A 265 -0.54 -5.67 16.25
CA LYS A 265 -1.60 -5.18 15.36
C LYS A 265 -2.69 -6.23 15.13
N PHE A 266 -2.30 -7.46 14.77
CA PHE A 266 -3.28 -8.53 14.52
C PHE A 266 -3.98 -8.98 15.79
N THR A 267 -3.29 -9.05 16.94
CA THR A 267 -3.90 -9.33 18.23
C THR A 267 -4.93 -8.25 18.61
N ALA A 268 -4.56 -6.97 18.51
CA ALA A 268 -5.47 -5.86 18.81
C ALA A 268 -6.70 -5.83 17.87
N TYR A 269 -6.57 -6.31 16.65
CA TYR A 269 -7.71 -6.46 15.76
C TYR A 269 -8.61 -7.63 16.19
N LEU A 270 -8.02 -8.78 16.52
CA LEU A 270 -8.76 -9.98 16.93
C LEU A 270 -9.46 -9.84 18.29
N GLU A 271 -9.01 -8.91 19.14
CA GLU A 271 -9.74 -8.54 20.36
C GLU A 271 -11.09 -7.84 20.09
N LYS A 272 -11.23 -7.25 18.89
CA LYS A 272 -12.43 -6.50 18.47
C LYS A 272 -13.30 -7.27 17.49
N ASP A 273 -12.71 -8.17 16.71
CA ASP A 273 -13.38 -8.88 15.63
C ASP A 273 -12.80 -10.29 15.48
N SER A 274 -13.64 -11.31 15.35
CA SER A 274 -13.26 -12.72 15.15
C SER A 274 -12.95 -13.02 13.67
N ASN A 275 -12.05 -12.26 13.04
CA ASN A 275 -11.71 -12.40 11.63
C ASN A 275 -10.73 -13.56 11.38
N GLU A 276 -11.15 -14.55 10.56
CA GLU A 276 -10.35 -15.76 10.28
C GLU A 276 -9.08 -15.45 9.46
N GLN A 277 -9.10 -14.43 8.60
CA GLN A 277 -7.90 -14.03 7.86
C GLN A 277 -6.85 -13.45 8.81
N ALA A 278 -7.26 -12.56 9.72
CA ALA A 278 -6.36 -12.00 10.73
C ALA A 278 -5.77 -13.10 11.65
N LYS A 279 -6.52 -14.18 11.97
CA LYS A 279 -5.98 -15.33 12.69
C LYS A 279 -4.87 -16.02 11.91
N ARG A 280 -5.03 -16.22 10.59
CA ARG A 280 -3.99 -16.81 9.74
C ARG A 280 -2.77 -15.90 9.65
N PHE A 281 -2.96 -14.57 9.56
CA PHE A 281 -1.85 -13.61 9.56
C PHE A 281 -1.08 -13.65 10.87
N LEU A 282 -1.79 -13.67 12.00
CA LEU A 282 -1.18 -13.82 13.32
C LEU A 282 -0.41 -15.13 13.45
N GLN A 283 -0.97 -16.24 12.96
CA GLN A 283 -0.30 -17.54 12.98
C GLN A 283 0.99 -17.54 12.17
N GLU A 284 1.02 -16.92 10.97
CA GLU A 284 2.25 -16.80 10.16
C GLU A 284 3.33 -16.00 10.90
N VAL A 285 2.97 -14.89 11.52
CA VAL A 285 3.89 -14.07 12.35
C VAL A 285 4.44 -14.88 13.52
N GLN A 286 3.60 -15.63 14.22
CA GLN A 286 4.00 -16.47 15.37
C GLN A 286 4.89 -17.64 14.94
N ASN A 287 4.62 -18.26 13.80
CA ASN A 287 5.47 -19.31 13.24
C ASN A 287 6.87 -18.78 12.93
N GLU A 288 6.98 -17.62 12.26
CA GLU A 288 8.25 -17.00 11.94
C GLU A 288 9.01 -16.57 13.20
N LYS A 289 8.30 -16.04 14.20
CA LYS A 289 8.87 -15.66 15.50
C LYS A 289 9.40 -16.88 16.26
N THR A 290 8.67 -17.98 16.23
CA THR A 290 9.07 -19.27 16.84
C THR A 290 10.33 -19.80 16.17
N ALA A 291 10.38 -19.83 14.84
CA ALA A 291 11.55 -20.25 14.07
C ALA A 291 12.79 -19.39 14.39
N LEU A 292 12.58 -18.08 14.54
CA LEU A 292 13.65 -17.15 14.91
C LEU A 292 14.21 -17.41 16.32
N TYR A 293 13.33 -17.68 17.30
CA TYR A 293 13.77 -18.04 18.67
C TYR A 293 14.46 -19.39 18.72
N HIS A 294 14.03 -20.37 17.91
CA HIS A 294 14.74 -21.65 17.79
C HIS A 294 16.17 -21.45 17.26
N LYS A 295 16.34 -20.66 16.22
CA LYS A 295 17.67 -20.31 15.68
C LYS A 295 18.54 -19.60 16.75
N LEU A 296 17.99 -18.60 17.43
CA LEU A 296 18.70 -17.94 18.52
C LEU A 296 19.15 -18.89 19.62
N LYS A 297 18.28 -19.83 19.99
CA LYS A 297 18.57 -20.81 21.05
C LYS A 297 19.69 -21.79 20.64
N SER A 298 19.71 -22.25 19.38
CA SER A 298 20.68 -23.22 18.89
C SER A 298 22.03 -22.61 18.53
N GLU A 299 22.06 -21.41 17.94
CA GLU A 299 23.29 -20.82 17.39
C GLU A 299 23.84 -19.69 18.26
N HIS A 300 22.98 -18.98 19.04
CA HIS A 300 23.32 -17.77 19.80
C HIS A 300 22.63 -17.75 21.17
N PHE A 301 22.88 -18.73 22.02
CA PHE A 301 22.17 -18.93 23.28
C PHE A 301 22.13 -17.70 24.20
N THR A 302 23.21 -16.96 24.31
CA THR A 302 23.27 -15.71 25.11
C THR A 302 22.33 -14.63 24.56
N LEU A 303 22.26 -14.48 23.21
CA LEU A 303 21.30 -13.57 22.56
C LEU A 303 19.86 -14.06 22.75
N PHE A 304 19.61 -15.37 22.71
CA PHE A 304 18.31 -15.93 22.99
C PHE A 304 17.81 -15.53 24.39
N LEU A 305 18.65 -15.66 25.43
CA LEU A 305 18.28 -15.25 26.79
C LEU A 305 17.99 -13.75 26.85
N PHE A 306 18.82 -12.92 26.21
CA PHE A 306 18.61 -11.48 26.15
C PHE A 306 17.27 -11.13 25.52
N PHE A 307 16.95 -11.63 24.31
CA PHE A 307 15.71 -11.33 23.61
C PHE A 307 14.49 -11.89 24.32
N LYS A 308 14.60 -13.07 24.95
CA LYS A 308 13.49 -13.71 25.66
C LYS A 308 13.08 -12.94 26.93
N TYR A 309 14.04 -12.42 27.68
CA TYR A 309 13.78 -11.86 29.01
C TYR A 309 13.86 -10.35 29.08
N PHE A 310 14.58 -9.69 28.19
CA PHE A 310 14.84 -8.26 28.24
C PHE A 310 14.30 -7.48 27.03
N TYR A 311 13.87 -8.17 25.98
CA TYR A 311 13.38 -7.53 24.76
C TYR A 311 11.94 -7.99 24.46
N ARG A 312 10.99 -7.26 25.03
CA ARG A 312 9.56 -7.45 24.80
C ARG A 312 8.97 -6.32 23.97
#